data_a633d65e517a802847813594925fb3f2
#
_entry.id   a633d65e517a802847813594925fb3f2
#
_cell.length_a   1.000
_cell.length_b   1.000
_cell.length_c   1.000
_cell.angle_alpha   90.00
_cell.angle_beta   90.00
_cell.angle_gamma   90.00
#
_symmetry.space_group_name_H-M   'P 1'
#
loop_
_entity.id
_entity.type
_entity.pdbx_description
1 polymer ?
#
loop_
_entity_poly.entity_id
_entity_poly.type
_entity_poly.pdbx_seq_one_letter_code
_entity_poly.pdbx_strand_id
1 'polypeptide(L)'
;ITHLDPIKKEFTIDHKLTIDKQLKMKWCLNKDDINHHQIFEYTNQGPDKRAIIAKYCFQDCNLCHTLMKKYDILTGVTELASICSIPMSFVIMRGQGIKLLSFISKQCREMNTLMPAVEKSMSNEGYEGAIVLDPKTGFYSDDPVACVDYSSLYPSCMISENISHDSKVWSKEYDLTGKLALDKNGKPKVFGLRDASGHFVYDNLPEYKYVDVKYDTFAYIRPRPTAAVKKIKTGFKICRFAQFPDGKKAIMPSVLSELLASRKATRKLAKHKIVTTKDGKEYMGLLTKTDTHHEILQEDKTTHKIQNNDVENVEDRFDDFMKNVLDKRQLSKKIVANS
;
A
#
# COMPACT_ATOMS: atom_id res chain seq x y z
N ILE A 1 18.22 21.71 -26.82
CA ILE A 1 16.91 22.34 -26.55
C ILE A 1 17.15 23.56 -25.70
N THR A 2 16.84 24.73 -26.22
CA THR A 2 17.03 26.01 -25.54
C THR A 2 15.79 26.48 -24.79
N HIS A 3 14.63 26.01 -25.19
CA HIS A 3 13.37 26.31 -24.55
C HIS A 3 12.38 25.16 -24.73
N LEU A 4 11.61 24.84 -23.67
CA LEU A 4 10.52 23.87 -23.67
C LEU A 4 9.24 24.60 -23.22
N ASP A 5 8.23 24.64 -24.06
CA ASP A 5 6.88 25.08 -23.71
C ASP A 5 6.01 23.85 -23.39
N PRO A 6 5.75 23.55 -22.11
CA PRO A 6 5.00 22.38 -21.72
C PRO A 6 3.50 22.47 -22.07
N ILE A 7 2.97 23.67 -22.29
CA ILE A 7 1.56 23.90 -22.62
C ILE A 7 1.33 23.63 -24.11
N LYS A 8 2.19 24.17 -24.97
CA LYS A 8 2.12 23.97 -26.42
C LYS A 8 2.73 22.64 -26.86
N LYS A 9 3.46 21.94 -25.96
CA LYS A 9 4.26 20.75 -26.29
C LYS A 9 5.30 21.01 -27.40
N GLU A 10 5.82 22.23 -27.44
CA GLU A 10 6.83 22.69 -28.39
C GLU A 10 8.18 22.85 -27.68
N PHE A 11 9.25 22.63 -28.43
CA PHE A 11 10.60 22.92 -27.95
C PHE A 11 11.41 23.62 -29.01
N THR A 12 12.27 24.52 -28.59
CA THR A 12 13.17 25.26 -29.44
C THR A 12 14.57 24.68 -29.36
N ILE A 13 15.22 24.57 -30.48
CA ILE A 13 16.62 24.14 -30.60
C ILE A 13 17.45 25.26 -31.21
N ASP A 14 18.71 25.32 -30.85
CA ASP A 14 19.66 26.36 -31.23
C ASP A 14 20.31 26.13 -32.59
N HIS A 15 20.07 24.99 -33.21
CA HIS A 15 20.60 24.65 -34.54
C HIS A 15 19.58 23.91 -35.40
N LYS A 16 19.77 24.00 -36.71
CA LYS A 16 18.89 23.34 -37.66
C LYS A 16 19.15 21.84 -37.71
N LEU A 17 18.13 21.03 -37.47
CA LEU A 17 18.17 19.59 -37.63
C LEU A 17 17.62 19.20 -38.99
N THR A 18 18.34 18.36 -39.73
CA THR A 18 17.82 17.68 -40.91
C THR A 18 17.18 16.36 -40.45
N ILE A 19 15.85 16.30 -40.57
CA ILE A 19 15.08 15.15 -40.11
C ILE A 19 14.70 14.31 -41.32
N ASP A 20 15.13 13.05 -41.32
CA ASP A 20 14.60 12.07 -42.26
C ASP A 20 13.23 11.58 -41.76
N LYS A 21 12.16 11.92 -42.50
CA LYS A 21 10.77 11.60 -42.16
C LYS A 21 10.48 10.10 -42.16
N GLN A 22 11.35 9.26 -42.69
CA GLN A 22 11.20 7.82 -42.70
C GLN A 22 11.75 7.13 -41.44
N LEU A 23 12.56 7.81 -40.63
CA LEU A 23 13.17 7.28 -39.42
C LEU A 23 12.29 7.56 -38.21
N LYS A 24 12.01 6.52 -37.40
CA LYS A 24 11.40 6.69 -36.08
C LYS A 24 12.41 7.34 -35.15
N MET A 25 12.27 8.65 -34.93
CA MET A 25 13.13 9.35 -34.00
C MET A 25 12.64 9.20 -32.57
N LYS A 26 13.59 8.98 -31.67
CA LYS A 26 13.40 9.08 -30.21
C LYS A 26 14.23 10.25 -29.72
N TRP A 27 13.68 11.04 -28.84
CA TRP A 27 14.39 12.12 -28.19
C TRP A 27 14.34 11.95 -26.66
N CYS A 28 15.37 12.40 -25.97
CA CYS A 28 15.43 12.48 -24.53
C CYS A 28 16.16 13.77 -24.13
N LEU A 29 16.00 14.18 -22.89
CA LEU A 29 16.82 15.25 -22.32
C LEU A 29 18.28 14.81 -22.39
N ASN A 30 19.16 15.76 -22.75
CA ASN A 30 20.59 15.50 -22.75
C ASN A 30 21.02 15.14 -21.32
N LYS A 31 21.62 13.96 -21.16
CA LYS A 31 22.24 13.55 -19.90
C LYS A 31 23.71 13.97 -19.94
N ASP A 32 24.13 14.64 -18.89
CA ASP A 32 25.54 14.74 -18.54
C ASP A 32 26.03 13.36 -18.09
N ASP A 33 26.15 12.43 -19.00
CA ASP A 33 26.55 11.04 -18.70
C ASP A 33 27.94 10.79 -19.25
N ILE A 34 28.77 10.12 -18.46
CA ILE A 34 30.12 9.71 -18.87
C ILE A 34 30.12 8.19 -18.94
N ASN A 35 30.29 7.65 -20.16
CA ASN A 35 30.33 6.22 -20.36
C ASN A 35 31.68 5.63 -19.90
N HIS A 36 31.75 4.32 -19.71
CA HIS A 36 32.96 3.65 -19.22
C HIS A 36 34.18 3.82 -20.13
N HIS A 37 34.01 3.92 -21.46
CA HIS A 37 35.10 4.20 -22.39
C HIS A 37 35.68 5.58 -22.15
N GLN A 38 34.83 6.60 -21.99
CA GLN A 38 35.25 7.95 -21.67
C GLN A 38 35.95 8.05 -20.31
N ILE A 39 35.53 7.26 -19.32
CA ILE A 39 36.22 7.21 -18.02
C ILE A 39 37.66 6.72 -18.20
N PHE A 40 37.90 5.63 -18.95
CA PHE A 40 39.24 5.13 -19.22
C PHE A 40 40.07 6.14 -20.03
N GLU A 41 39.51 6.72 -21.05
CA GLU A 41 40.15 7.73 -21.90
C GLU A 41 40.56 8.96 -21.09
N TYR A 42 39.64 9.56 -20.37
CA TYR A 42 39.83 10.80 -19.61
C TYR A 42 40.80 10.61 -18.42
N THR A 43 40.84 9.42 -17.84
CA THR A 43 41.82 9.12 -16.78
C THR A 43 43.27 9.34 -17.24
N ASN A 44 43.58 9.08 -18.52
CA ASN A 44 44.92 9.19 -19.09
C ASN A 44 45.21 10.54 -19.75
N GLN A 45 44.20 11.43 -19.93
CA GLN A 45 44.29 12.68 -20.71
C GLN A 45 44.67 13.93 -19.87
N GLY A 46 45.14 13.77 -18.63
CA GLY A 46 45.59 14.88 -17.81
C GLY A 46 44.54 15.39 -16.78
N PRO A 47 44.89 16.46 -16.01
CA PRO A 47 44.13 16.89 -14.85
C PRO A 47 42.74 17.43 -15.19
N ASP A 48 42.60 18.16 -16.31
CA ASP A 48 41.32 18.77 -16.70
C ASP A 48 40.25 17.70 -17.01
N LYS A 49 40.66 16.64 -17.70
CA LYS A 49 39.77 15.53 -18.02
C LYS A 49 39.43 14.70 -16.79
N ARG A 50 40.37 14.48 -15.90
CA ARG A 50 40.11 13.85 -14.59
C ARG A 50 39.15 14.68 -13.74
N ALA A 51 39.23 16.02 -13.81
CA ALA A 51 38.29 16.90 -13.12
C ALA A 51 36.83 16.72 -13.61
N ILE A 52 36.63 16.42 -14.90
CA ILE A 52 35.29 16.11 -15.44
C ILE A 52 34.74 14.82 -14.82
N ILE A 53 35.58 13.75 -14.71
CA ILE A 53 35.18 12.50 -14.06
C ILE A 53 34.85 12.75 -12.58
N ALA A 54 35.66 13.53 -11.87
CA ALA A 54 35.43 13.87 -10.47
C ALA A 54 34.11 14.63 -10.28
N LYS A 55 33.83 15.64 -11.13
CA LYS A 55 32.57 16.39 -11.12
C LYS A 55 31.37 15.47 -11.33
N TYR A 56 31.43 14.56 -12.26
CA TYR A 56 30.38 13.57 -12.52
C TYR A 56 30.12 12.68 -11.29
N CYS A 57 31.19 12.15 -10.69
CA CYS A 57 31.10 11.33 -9.50
C CYS A 57 30.46 12.09 -8.31
N PHE A 58 30.87 13.36 -8.07
CA PHE A 58 30.24 14.20 -7.05
C PHE A 58 28.78 14.48 -7.34
N GLN A 59 28.40 14.65 -8.59
CA GLN A 59 27.01 14.87 -8.99
C GLN A 59 26.16 13.63 -8.71
N ASP A 60 26.63 12.43 -9.01
CA ASP A 60 25.95 11.18 -8.71
C ASP A 60 25.74 10.99 -7.21
N CYS A 61 26.75 11.27 -6.39
CA CYS A 61 26.63 11.24 -4.93
C CYS A 61 25.58 12.26 -4.42
N ASN A 62 25.63 13.47 -4.93
CA ASN A 62 24.68 14.54 -4.56
C ASN A 62 23.25 14.21 -4.99
N LEU A 63 23.10 13.52 -6.12
CA LEU A 63 21.79 13.08 -6.62
C LEU A 63 21.09 12.13 -5.64
N CYS A 64 21.84 11.20 -5.04
CA CYS A 64 21.30 10.31 -4.01
C CYS A 64 20.72 11.11 -2.82
N HIS A 65 21.46 12.09 -2.32
CA HIS A 65 20.99 12.97 -1.24
C HIS A 65 19.78 13.82 -1.65
N THR A 66 19.78 14.32 -2.87
CA THR A 66 18.67 15.11 -3.42
C THR A 66 17.41 14.26 -3.52
N LEU A 67 17.52 13.02 -3.99
CA LEU A 67 16.40 12.07 -4.06
C LEU A 67 15.88 11.72 -2.66
N MET A 68 16.77 11.44 -1.70
CA MET A 68 16.38 11.17 -0.31
C MET A 68 15.59 12.33 0.30
N LYS A 69 16.04 13.58 0.07
CA LYS A 69 15.34 14.79 0.54
C LYS A 69 14.02 14.99 -0.20
N LYS A 70 14.01 14.89 -1.53
CA LYS A 70 12.83 15.14 -2.37
C LYS A 70 11.68 14.17 -2.07
N TYR A 71 12.00 12.90 -1.82
CA TYR A 71 11.02 11.88 -1.45
C TYR A 71 10.77 11.78 0.04
N ASP A 72 11.51 12.54 0.84
CA ASP A 72 11.46 12.52 2.31
C ASP A 72 11.49 11.09 2.87
N ILE A 73 12.52 10.34 2.46
CA ILE A 73 12.64 8.90 2.75
C ILE A 73 12.77 8.66 4.25
N LEU A 74 13.53 9.51 4.97
CA LEU A 74 13.78 9.31 6.40
C LEU A 74 12.49 9.40 7.21
N THR A 75 11.65 10.40 6.97
CA THR A 75 10.35 10.54 7.65
C THR A 75 9.46 9.33 7.36
N GLY A 76 9.41 8.89 6.08
CA GLY A 76 8.63 7.71 5.70
C GLY A 76 9.10 6.43 6.40
N VAL A 77 10.42 6.21 6.47
CA VAL A 77 11.02 5.06 7.18
C VAL A 77 10.74 5.13 8.68
N THR A 78 10.88 6.30 9.29
CA THR A 78 10.62 6.50 10.72
C THR A 78 9.16 6.23 11.07
N GLU A 79 8.21 6.77 10.32
CA GLU A 79 6.78 6.55 10.54
C GLU A 79 6.40 5.06 10.38
N LEU A 80 6.94 4.37 9.35
CA LEU A 80 6.68 2.96 9.15
C LEU A 80 7.31 2.10 10.26
N ALA A 81 8.53 2.40 10.68
CA ALA A 81 9.22 1.74 11.79
C ALA A 81 8.44 1.88 13.10
N SER A 82 7.93 3.08 13.37
CA SER A 82 7.12 3.39 14.56
C SER A 82 5.81 2.59 14.58
N ILE A 83 5.07 2.55 13.47
CA ILE A 83 3.81 1.79 13.37
C ILE A 83 4.05 0.31 13.58
N CYS A 84 5.06 -0.26 12.91
CA CYS A 84 5.37 -1.68 12.98
C CYS A 84 6.15 -2.08 14.25
N SER A 85 6.61 -1.10 15.05
CA SER A 85 7.44 -1.32 16.25
C SER A 85 8.71 -2.13 15.95
N ILE A 86 9.45 -1.71 14.91
CA ILE A 86 10.70 -2.34 14.46
C ILE A 86 11.82 -1.29 14.33
N PRO A 87 13.09 -1.69 14.35
CA PRO A 87 14.20 -0.81 14.03
C PRO A 87 14.08 -0.25 12.60
N MET A 88 14.50 1.00 12.39
CA MET A 88 14.50 1.63 11.05
C MET A 88 15.25 0.81 10.00
N SER A 89 16.37 0.19 10.40
CA SER A 89 17.14 -0.69 9.52
C SER A 89 16.33 -1.86 8.97
N PHE A 90 15.35 -2.39 9.71
CA PHE A 90 14.48 -3.47 9.25
C PHE A 90 13.52 -3.01 8.16
N VAL A 91 13.10 -1.74 8.17
CA VAL A 91 12.27 -1.18 7.08
C VAL A 91 12.99 -1.26 5.74
N ILE A 92 14.31 -1.05 5.75
CA ILE A 92 15.14 -1.01 4.54
C ILE A 92 15.66 -2.41 4.18
N MET A 93 16.20 -3.14 5.18
CA MET A 93 16.98 -4.37 4.95
C MET A 93 16.13 -5.65 4.99
N ARG A 94 14.89 -5.60 5.45
CA ARG A 94 14.02 -6.77 5.62
C ARG A 94 12.75 -6.66 4.79
N GLY A 95 12.20 -7.80 4.40
CA GLY A 95 10.93 -7.89 3.68
C GLY A 95 9.71 -7.45 4.50
N GLN A 96 8.53 -7.46 3.88
CA GLN A 96 7.28 -7.05 4.54
C GLN A 96 6.87 -7.99 5.68
N GLY A 97 7.18 -9.28 5.57
CA GLY A 97 6.79 -10.29 6.58
C GLY A 97 7.21 -9.95 8.00
N ILE A 98 8.44 -9.46 8.23
CA ILE A 98 8.90 -9.10 9.58
C ILE A 98 8.18 -7.86 10.14
N LYS A 99 7.80 -6.92 9.28
CA LYS A 99 7.05 -5.72 9.64
C LYS A 99 5.65 -6.10 10.14
N LEU A 100 4.97 -6.94 9.36
CA LEU A 100 3.64 -7.44 9.70
C LEU A 100 3.66 -8.32 10.94
N LEU A 101 4.63 -9.24 11.05
CA LEU A 101 4.81 -10.11 12.21
C LEU A 101 4.96 -9.31 13.51
N SER A 102 5.85 -8.31 13.51
CA SER A 102 6.07 -7.46 14.69
C SER A 102 4.82 -6.66 15.03
N PHE A 103 4.17 -6.07 14.02
CA PHE A 103 2.94 -5.30 14.22
C PHE A 103 1.82 -6.16 14.83
N ILE A 104 1.54 -7.34 14.27
CA ILE A 104 0.48 -8.24 14.79
C ILE A 104 0.85 -8.78 16.15
N SER A 105 2.11 -9.14 16.41
CA SER A 105 2.56 -9.60 17.72
C SER A 105 2.34 -8.53 18.80
N LYS A 106 2.59 -7.25 18.46
CA LYS A 106 2.28 -6.13 19.36
C LYS A 106 0.79 -6.04 19.63
N GLN A 107 -0.06 -6.10 18.59
CA GLN A 107 -1.50 -6.02 18.75
C GLN A 107 -2.06 -7.20 19.57
N CYS A 108 -1.60 -8.42 19.31
CA CYS A 108 -1.99 -9.59 20.10
C CYS A 108 -1.64 -9.41 21.59
N ARG A 109 -0.45 -8.87 21.88
CA ARG A 109 -0.03 -8.58 23.26
C ARG A 109 -0.93 -7.51 23.91
N GLU A 110 -1.27 -6.45 23.20
CA GLU A 110 -2.16 -5.39 23.69
C GLU A 110 -3.59 -5.89 23.92
N MET A 111 -4.06 -6.85 23.12
CA MET A 111 -5.35 -7.53 23.29
C MET A 111 -5.31 -8.70 24.28
N ASN A 112 -4.16 -8.98 24.91
CA ASN A 112 -3.92 -10.11 25.81
C ASN A 112 -4.28 -11.47 25.16
N THR A 113 -3.91 -11.64 23.88
CA THR A 113 -4.14 -12.84 23.08
C THR A 113 -2.83 -13.44 22.58
N LEU A 114 -2.86 -14.71 22.18
CA LEU A 114 -1.70 -15.37 21.57
C LEU A 114 -1.74 -15.22 20.06
N MET A 115 -0.57 -15.01 19.48
CA MET A 115 -0.41 -15.10 18.04
C MET A 115 -0.38 -16.57 17.64
N PRO A 116 -1.16 -17.01 16.63
CA PRO A 116 -1.11 -18.38 16.15
C PRO A 116 0.27 -18.71 15.56
N ALA A 117 0.74 -19.93 15.79
CA ALA A 117 1.95 -20.43 15.14
C ALA A 117 1.67 -20.56 13.64
N VAL A 118 2.45 -19.85 12.81
CA VAL A 118 2.37 -19.96 11.36
C VAL A 118 3.35 -21.03 10.92
N GLU A 119 2.83 -22.19 10.53
CA GLU A 119 3.66 -23.24 9.93
C GLU A 119 4.18 -22.76 8.59
N LYS A 120 5.49 -22.93 8.37
CA LYS A 120 6.08 -22.68 7.06
C LYS A 120 5.52 -23.71 6.09
N SER A 121 4.76 -23.26 5.11
CA SER A 121 4.36 -24.10 3.99
C SER A 121 5.65 -24.54 3.25
N MET A 122 5.89 -25.85 3.25
CA MET A 122 6.96 -26.46 2.45
C MET A 122 6.57 -26.58 0.97
N SER A 123 5.37 -26.16 0.59
CA SER A 123 4.90 -26.19 -0.78
C SER A 123 5.38 -24.95 -1.55
N ASN A 124 5.90 -25.17 -2.76
CA ASN A 124 6.14 -24.11 -3.74
C ASN A 124 4.81 -23.60 -4.38
N GLU A 125 3.70 -23.81 -3.70
CA GLU A 125 2.39 -23.35 -4.15
C GLU A 125 2.31 -21.82 -3.91
N GLY A 126 2.35 -21.07 -5.00
CA GLY A 126 2.05 -19.64 -4.96
C GLY A 126 0.54 -19.43 -4.71
N TYR A 127 0.17 -18.25 -4.25
CA TYR A 127 -1.23 -17.82 -4.27
C TYR A 127 -1.53 -17.07 -5.57
N GLU A 128 -2.80 -17.10 -5.97
CA GLU A 128 -3.25 -16.38 -7.15
C GLU A 128 -3.19 -14.85 -6.92
N GLY A 129 -2.62 -14.15 -7.88
CA GLY A 129 -2.65 -12.69 -7.90
C GLY A 129 -4.02 -12.15 -8.33
N ALA A 130 -4.11 -10.82 -8.42
CA ALA A 130 -5.31 -10.15 -8.88
C ALA A 130 -5.68 -10.58 -10.32
N ILE A 131 -6.98 -10.67 -10.59
CA ILE A 131 -7.50 -10.89 -11.95
C ILE A 131 -7.38 -9.54 -12.67
N VAL A 132 -6.54 -9.48 -13.70
CA VAL A 132 -6.38 -8.31 -14.56
C VAL A 132 -6.95 -8.66 -15.91
N LEU A 133 -8.01 -7.97 -16.31
CA LEU A 133 -8.62 -8.13 -17.63
C LEU A 133 -7.78 -7.38 -18.67
N ASP A 134 -7.65 -7.97 -19.87
CA ASP A 134 -7.00 -7.27 -20.97
C ASP A 134 -7.83 -6.04 -21.37
N PRO A 135 -7.20 -4.86 -21.48
CA PRO A 135 -7.91 -3.64 -21.83
C PRO A 135 -8.37 -3.71 -23.29
N LYS A 136 -9.58 -3.26 -23.53
CA LYS A 136 -10.00 -2.95 -24.90
C LYS A 136 -9.29 -1.66 -25.30
N THR A 137 -8.24 -1.78 -26.13
CA THR A 137 -7.47 -0.65 -26.59
C THR A 137 -8.30 0.23 -27.51
N GLY A 138 -8.31 1.55 -27.27
CA GLY A 138 -9.08 2.50 -28.04
C GLY A 138 -8.99 3.91 -27.45
N PHE A 139 -9.57 4.86 -28.16
CA PHE A 139 -9.72 6.23 -27.68
C PHE A 139 -11.20 6.44 -27.34
N TYR A 140 -11.47 6.82 -26.09
CA TYR A 140 -12.83 6.97 -25.55
C TYR A 140 -13.06 8.45 -25.24
N SER A 141 -13.57 9.22 -26.22
CA SER A 141 -13.80 10.67 -26.12
C SER A 141 -15.27 11.06 -26.18
N ASP A 142 -16.15 10.15 -26.60
CA ASP A 142 -17.52 10.49 -26.94
C ASP A 142 -18.42 10.58 -25.69
N ASP A 143 -18.15 9.71 -24.71
CA ASP A 143 -18.90 9.67 -23.45
C ASP A 143 -17.97 9.82 -22.23
N PRO A 144 -18.45 10.43 -21.13
CA PRO A 144 -17.72 10.46 -19.87
C PRO A 144 -17.45 9.07 -19.32
N VAL A 145 -16.20 8.77 -18.98
CA VAL A 145 -15.80 7.48 -18.37
C VAL A 145 -15.72 7.63 -16.85
N ALA A 146 -16.57 6.89 -16.12
CA ALA A 146 -16.50 6.81 -14.67
C ALA A 146 -15.53 5.69 -14.25
N CYS A 147 -14.59 6.01 -13.37
CA CYS A 147 -13.70 5.03 -12.73
C CYS A 147 -14.17 4.79 -11.30
N VAL A 148 -14.59 3.55 -11.00
CA VAL A 148 -15.05 3.15 -9.67
C VAL A 148 -14.03 2.21 -9.05
N ASP A 149 -13.62 2.50 -7.81
CA ASP A 149 -12.67 1.71 -7.03
C ASP A 149 -13.21 1.36 -5.66
N TYR A 150 -12.98 0.12 -5.22
CA TYR A 150 -13.30 -0.29 -3.86
C TYR A 150 -12.28 0.27 -2.87
N SER A 151 -12.76 1.00 -1.88
CA SER A 151 -11.88 1.54 -0.83
C SER A 151 -11.27 0.42 0.02
N SER A 152 -9.94 0.21 -0.12
CA SER A 152 -9.19 -0.81 0.64
C SER A 152 -9.81 -2.21 0.52
N LEU A 153 -9.95 -2.72 -0.71
CA LEU A 153 -10.68 -3.96 -1.01
C LEU A 153 -10.34 -5.13 -0.08
N TYR A 154 -9.07 -5.53 0.01
CA TYR A 154 -8.68 -6.68 0.84
C TYR A 154 -8.98 -6.47 2.34
N PRO A 155 -8.56 -5.37 2.98
CA PRO A 155 -8.94 -5.08 4.35
C PRO A 155 -10.45 -5.07 4.58
N SER A 156 -11.20 -4.48 3.67
CA SER A 156 -12.67 -4.41 3.78
C SER A 156 -13.31 -5.79 3.72
N CYS A 157 -12.87 -6.67 2.82
CA CYS A 157 -13.34 -8.05 2.74
C CYS A 157 -12.98 -8.85 4.02
N MET A 158 -11.76 -8.69 4.53
CA MET A 158 -11.36 -9.37 5.78
C MET A 158 -12.18 -8.90 6.97
N ILE A 159 -12.52 -7.61 7.05
CA ILE A 159 -13.37 -7.05 8.10
C ILE A 159 -14.82 -7.54 7.94
N SER A 160 -15.36 -7.50 6.74
CA SER A 160 -16.75 -7.93 6.45
C SER A 160 -16.95 -9.39 6.84
N GLU A 161 -16.15 -10.28 6.30
CA GLU A 161 -16.29 -11.72 6.44
C GLU A 161 -15.59 -12.28 7.68
N ASN A 162 -15.05 -11.42 8.56
CA ASN A 162 -14.33 -11.80 9.78
C ASN A 162 -13.19 -12.80 9.53
N ILE A 163 -12.40 -12.56 8.47
CA ILE A 163 -11.32 -13.47 8.05
C ILE A 163 -10.09 -13.29 8.94
N SER A 164 -9.81 -14.29 9.77
CA SER A 164 -8.66 -14.29 10.66
C SER A 164 -8.28 -15.72 11.04
N HIS A 165 -7.10 -15.90 11.58
CA HIS A 165 -6.66 -17.21 12.08
C HIS A 165 -7.51 -17.70 13.23
N ASP A 166 -7.91 -16.81 14.14
CA ASP A 166 -8.71 -17.10 15.33
C ASP A 166 -10.21 -17.26 15.04
N SER A 167 -10.70 -16.83 13.88
CA SER A 167 -12.08 -17.10 13.41
C SER A 167 -12.18 -18.29 12.47
N LYS A 168 -11.05 -18.84 12.00
CA LYS A 168 -11.03 -19.96 11.08
C LYS A 168 -11.36 -21.28 11.78
N VAL A 169 -12.49 -21.88 11.43
CA VAL A 169 -12.98 -23.13 12.01
C VAL A 169 -12.32 -24.34 11.38
N TRP A 170 -12.37 -24.41 10.04
CA TRP A 170 -11.72 -25.48 9.28
C TRP A 170 -11.40 -25.04 7.85
N SER A 171 -10.57 -25.82 7.16
CA SER A 171 -10.41 -25.76 5.71
C SER A 171 -10.37 -27.16 5.11
N LYS A 172 -10.99 -27.32 3.95
CA LYS A 172 -11.08 -28.55 3.15
C LYS A 172 -10.63 -28.29 1.74
N GLU A 173 -9.75 -29.13 1.22
CA GLU A 173 -9.26 -29.03 -0.15
C GLU A 173 -9.88 -30.17 -1.00
N TYR A 174 -10.33 -29.82 -2.21
CA TYR A 174 -11.01 -30.72 -3.14
C TYR A 174 -10.23 -30.76 -4.45
N ASP A 175 -10.25 -31.92 -5.11
CA ASP A 175 -9.71 -32.08 -6.44
C ASP A 175 -10.66 -31.52 -7.52
N LEU A 176 -10.30 -31.69 -8.80
CA LEU A 176 -11.11 -31.25 -9.93
C LEU A 176 -12.43 -32.04 -10.05
N THR A 177 -12.52 -33.23 -9.45
CA THR A 177 -13.73 -34.11 -9.46
C THR A 177 -14.67 -33.77 -8.30
N GLY A 178 -14.28 -32.88 -7.39
CA GLY A 178 -15.06 -32.53 -6.20
C GLY A 178 -14.90 -33.50 -5.05
N LYS A 179 -13.95 -34.43 -5.10
CA LYS A 179 -13.58 -35.29 -3.97
C LYS A 179 -12.52 -34.63 -3.11
N LEU A 180 -12.48 -34.99 -1.83
CA LEU A 180 -11.45 -34.50 -0.93
C LEU A 180 -10.06 -34.88 -1.45
N ALA A 181 -9.22 -33.87 -1.62
CA ALA A 181 -7.84 -34.06 -2.03
C ALA A 181 -7.06 -34.79 -0.91
N LEU A 182 -6.16 -35.68 -1.31
CA LEU A 182 -5.32 -36.44 -0.40
C LEU A 182 -3.92 -35.82 -0.34
N ASP A 183 -3.28 -35.93 0.81
CA ASP A 183 -1.87 -35.59 0.99
C ASP A 183 -0.95 -36.69 0.44
N LYS A 184 0.35 -36.52 0.55
CA LYS A 184 1.35 -37.51 0.13
C LYS A 184 1.26 -38.85 0.88
N ASN A 185 0.59 -38.86 2.03
CA ASN A 185 0.42 -40.02 2.89
C ASN A 185 -0.99 -40.66 2.73
N GLY A 186 -1.77 -40.22 1.72
CA GLY A 186 -3.12 -40.71 1.47
C GLY A 186 -4.19 -40.20 2.46
N LYS A 187 -3.86 -39.20 3.30
CA LYS A 187 -4.83 -38.61 4.23
C LYS A 187 -5.58 -37.45 3.59
N PRO A 188 -6.88 -37.28 3.85
CA PRO A 188 -7.64 -36.15 3.37
C PRO A 188 -7.02 -34.80 3.84
N LYS A 189 -6.86 -33.86 2.94
CA LYS A 189 -6.39 -32.49 3.23
C LYS A 189 -7.49 -31.68 3.90
N VAL A 190 -7.71 -31.96 5.16
CA VAL A 190 -8.69 -31.31 6.03
C VAL A 190 -7.99 -30.82 7.30
N PHE A 191 -8.10 -29.53 7.56
CA PHE A 191 -7.45 -28.86 8.69
C PHE A 191 -8.52 -28.21 9.59
N GLY A 192 -8.33 -28.27 10.89
CA GLY A 192 -9.23 -27.74 11.91
C GLY A 192 -9.14 -28.57 13.19
N LEU A 193 -9.42 -27.93 14.33
CA LEU A 193 -9.42 -28.61 15.61
C LEU A 193 -10.64 -29.56 15.71
N ARG A 194 -10.40 -30.82 16.06
CA ARG A 194 -11.44 -31.84 16.22
C ARG A 194 -11.48 -32.34 17.66
N ASP A 195 -12.66 -32.69 18.09
CA ASP A 195 -12.91 -33.40 19.36
C ASP A 195 -12.61 -34.91 19.24
N ALA A 196 -12.78 -35.64 20.33
CA ALA A 196 -12.58 -37.09 20.37
C ALA A 196 -13.57 -37.86 19.45
N SER A 197 -14.71 -37.26 19.13
CA SER A 197 -15.73 -37.83 18.22
C SER A 197 -15.46 -37.49 16.74
N GLY A 198 -14.40 -36.73 16.45
CA GLY A 198 -14.02 -36.34 15.11
C GLY A 198 -14.76 -35.11 14.55
N HIS A 199 -15.63 -34.46 15.30
CA HIS A 199 -16.31 -33.23 14.93
C HIS A 199 -15.40 -32.02 15.12
N PHE A 200 -15.62 -30.96 14.33
CA PHE A 200 -14.89 -29.71 14.50
C PHE A 200 -15.40 -28.97 15.74
N VAL A 201 -14.50 -28.70 16.69
CA VAL A 201 -14.83 -28.13 18.03
C VAL A 201 -15.58 -26.79 17.93
N TYR A 202 -15.23 -25.96 16.93
CA TYR A 202 -15.81 -24.63 16.77
C TYR A 202 -16.85 -24.53 15.63
N ASP A 203 -17.33 -25.68 15.11
CA ASP A 203 -18.35 -25.70 14.08
C ASP A 203 -19.75 -25.86 14.68
N ASN A 204 -20.73 -25.24 14.05
CA ASN A 204 -22.16 -25.35 14.43
C ASN A 204 -22.49 -24.95 15.89
N LEU A 205 -21.75 -24.00 16.45
CA LEU A 205 -22.07 -23.44 17.76
C LEU A 205 -23.37 -22.61 17.69
N PRO A 206 -24.27 -22.69 18.69
CA PRO A 206 -25.64 -22.14 18.59
C PRO A 206 -25.72 -20.64 18.33
N GLU A 207 -24.77 -19.87 18.85
CA GLU A 207 -24.79 -18.39 18.77
C GLU A 207 -23.96 -17.84 17.60
N TYR A 208 -23.28 -18.72 16.85
CA TYR A 208 -22.35 -18.32 15.79
C TYR A 208 -22.98 -18.49 14.41
N LYS A 209 -22.72 -17.52 13.55
CA LYS A 209 -22.94 -17.65 12.09
C LYS A 209 -21.63 -18.04 11.45
N TYR A 210 -21.70 -18.58 10.22
CA TYR A 210 -20.51 -19.04 9.51
C TYR A 210 -20.54 -18.57 8.08
N VAL A 211 -19.36 -18.23 7.57
CA VAL A 211 -19.15 -17.86 6.16
C VAL A 211 -18.14 -18.84 5.57
N ASP A 212 -18.53 -19.46 4.46
CA ASP A 212 -17.69 -20.37 3.71
C ASP A 212 -17.08 -19.66 2.49
N VAL A 213 -15.75 -19.48 2.51
CA VAL A 213 -15.01 -18.88 1.41
C VAL A 213 -14.45 -19.98 0.54
N LYS A 214 -14.89 -20.03 -0.73
CA LYS A 214 -14.42 -20.98 -1.73
C LYS A 214 -13.51 -20.28 -2.72
N TYR A 215 -12.36 -20.89 -3.01
CA TYR A 215 -11.43 -20.41 -4.03
C TYR A 215 -10.72 -21.56 -4.74
N ASP A 216 -10.31 -21.32 -6.00
CA ASP A 216 -9.61 -22.29 -6.82
C ASP A 216 -8.15 -22.45 -6.37
N THR A 217 -7.64 -23.68 -6.47
CA THR A 217 -6.23 -23.99 -6.20
C THR A 217 -5.48 -24.28 -7.49
N PHE A 218 -4.22 -23.85 -7.56
CA PHE A 218 -3.39 -23.94 -8.75
C PHE A 218 -2.00 -24.47 -8.41
N ALA A 219 -1.46 -25.30 -9.31
CA ALA A 219 -0.04 -25.64 -9.34
C ALA A 219 0.69 -24.73 -10.34
N TYR A 220 1.84 -24.20 -9.92
CA TYR A 220 2.70 -23.39 -10.76
C TYR A 220 3.90 -24.20 -11.21
N ILE A 221 3.84 -24.72 -12.43
CA ILE A 221 4.84 -25.62 -12.98
C ILE A 221 5.74 -24.86 -13.94
N ARG A 222 7.05 -24.90 -13.67
CA ARG A 222 8.08 -24.39 -14.57
C ARG A 222 8.73 -25.54 -15.30
N PRO A 223 8.40 -25.78 -16.59
CA PRO A 223 8.93 -26.94 -17.33
C PRO A 223 10.44 -26.89 -17.56
N ARG A 224 11.04 -25.69 -17.62
CA ARG A 224 12.50 -25.46 -17.74
C ARG A 224 12.87 -24.19 -16.95
N PRO A 225 14.12 -24.05 -16.47
CA PRO A 225 14.54 -22.88 -15.68
C PRO A 225 14.26 -21.51 -16.35
N THR A 226 14.35 -21.45 -17.67
CA THR A 226 14.13 -20.23 -18.49
C THR A 226 12.70 -20.12 -19.04
N ALA A 227 11.85 -21.14 -18.87
CA ALA A 227 10.49 -21.12 -19.40
C ALA A 227 9.53 -20.34 -18.51
N ALA A 228 8.48 -19.78 -19.12
CA ALA A 228 7.38 -19.19 -18.37
C ALA A 228 6.68 -20.24 -17.47
N VAL A 229 6.26 -19.79 -16.30
CA VAL A 229 5.51 -20.63 -15.37
C VAL A 229 4.11 -20.91 -15.94
N LYS A 230 3.73 -22.18 -16.02
CA LYS A 230 2.37 -22.58 -16.37
C LYS A 230 1.54 -22.72 -15.12
N LYS A 231 0.38 -22.05 -15.11
CA LYS A 231 -0.65 -22.13 -14.06
C LYS A 231 -1.64 -23.22 -14.45
N ILE A 232 -1.77 -24.25 -13.61
CA ILE A 232 -2.67 -25.39 -13.85
C ILE A 232 -3.60 -25.48 -12.64
N LYS A 233 -4.92 -25.45 -12.88
CA LYS A 233 -5.92 -25.64 -11.84
C LYS A 233 -5.84 -27.08 -11.31
N THR A 234 -5.74 -27.22 -9.98
CA THR A 234 -5.64 -28.52 -9.30
C THR A 234 -6.93 -28.91 -8.58
N GLY A 235 -7.78 -27.93 -8.31
CA GLY A 235 -9.03 -28.15 -7.59
C GLY A 235 -9.56 -26.85 -7.00
N PHE A 236 -10.17 -26.97 -5.82
CA PHE A 236 -10.62 -25.81 -5.05
C PHE A 236 -10.51 -26.07 -3.55
N LYS A 237 -10.52 -25.01 -2.77
CA LYS A 237 -10.46 -25.05 -1.31
C LYS A 237 -11.63 -24.27 -0.72
N ILE A 238 -12.19 -24.78 0.38
CA ILE A 238 -13.22 -24.10 1.16
C ILE A 238 -12.67 -23.88 2.55
N CYS A 239 -12.75 -22.63 3.02
CA CYS A 239 -12.40 -22.24 4.37
C CYS A 239 -13.65 -21.70 5.06
N ARG A 240 -13.95 -22.21 6.27
CA ARG A 240 -15.07 -21.72 7.10
C ARG A 240 -14.56 -20.77 8.16
N PHE A 241 -15.21 -19.61 8.26
CA PHE A 241 -14.91 -18.59 9.26
C PHE A 241 -16.14 -18.33 10.12
N ALA A 242 -15.93 -18.29 11.46
CA ALA A 242 -16.96 -17.97 12.43
C ALA A 242 -17.22 -16.46 12.47
N GLN A 243 -18.48 -16.09 12.44
CA GLN A 243 -18.94 -14.73 12.74
C GLN A 243 -19.31 -14.70 14.22
N PHE A 244 -18.56 -13.94 15.01
CA PHE A 244 -18.73 -13.91 16.45
C PHE A 244 -20.06 -13.22 16.83
N PRO A 245 -20.71 -13.65 17.92
CA PRO A 245 -21.91 -13.00 18.41
C PRO A 245 -21.65 -11.54 18.81
N ASP A 246 -22.69 -10.74 18.92
CA ASP A 246 -22.65 -9.33 19.31
C ASP A 246 -21.80 -8.42 18.39
N GLY A 247 -21.55 -8.86 17.18
CA GLY A 247 -20.77 -8.11 16.20
C GLY A 247 -19.27 -8.01 16.54
N LYS A 248 -18.78 -8.79 17.51
CA LYS A 248 -17.35 -8.88 17.83
C LYS A 248 -16.57 -9.34 16.59
N LYS A 249 -15.38 -8.78 16.42
CA LYS A 249 -14.47 -9.14 15.34
C LYS A 249 -13.26 -9.90 15.86
N ALA A 250 -12.75 -10.78 15.04
CA ALA A 250 -11.51 -11.49 15.25
C ALA A 250 -10.30 -10.54 15.20
N ILE A 251 -9.11 -11.02 15.54
CA ILE A 251 -7.90 -10.20 15.70
C ILE A 251 -7.58 -9.39 14.43
N MET A 252 -7.45 -10.04 13.27
CA MET A 252 -7.08 -9.35 12.04
C MET A 252 -8.12 -8.31 11.60
N PRO A 253 -9.43 -8.60 11.55
CA PRO A 253 -10.47 -7.61 11.29
C PRO A 253 -10.46 -6.42 12.26
N SER A 254 -10.23 -6.66 13.55
CA SER A 254 -10.16 -5.60 14.57
C SER A 254 -8.98 -4.67 14.30
N VAL A 255 -7.79 -5.23 14.13
CA VAL A 255 -6.57 -4.49 13.82
C VAL A 255 -6.69 -3.69 12.53
N LEU A 256 -7.26 -4.28 11.48
CA LEU A 256 -7.49 -3.59 10.20
C LEU A 256 -8.49 -2.44 10.34
N SER A 257 -9.56 -2.64 11.11
CA SER A 257 -10.54 -1.59 11.39
C SER A 257 -9.91 -0.40 12.11
N GLU A 258 -9.08 -0.65 13.12
CA GLU A 258 -8.33 0.40 13.83
C GLU A 258 -7.35 1.13 12.94
N LEU A 259 -6.60 0.41 12.10
CA LEU A 259 -5.67 1.02 11.15
C LEU A 259 -6.38 1.94 10.16
N LEU A 260 -7.50 1.49 9.59
CA LEU A 260 -8.30 2.29 8.66
C LEU A 260 -8.91 3.52 9.33
N ALA A 261 -9.46 3.36 10.55
CA ALA A 261 -10.00 4.46 11.35
C ALA A 261 -8.90 5.47 11.71
N SER A 262 -7.76 5.01 12.20
CA SER A 262 -6.60 5.83 12.53
C SER A 262 -6.02 6.54 11.30
N ARG A 263 -5.99 5.89 10.13
CA ARG A 263 -5.62 6.54 8.87
C ARG A 263 -6.59 7.66 8.49
N LYS A 264 -7.90 7.41 8.61
CA LYS A 264 -8.95 8.42 8.34
C LYS A 264 -8.81 9.63 9.28
N ALA A 265 -8.56 9.38 10.56
CA ALA A 265 -8.32 10.42 11.56
C ALA A 265 -7.06 11.26 11.22
N THR A 266 -5.94 10.62 10.88
CA THR A 266 -4.71 11.31 10.47
C THR A 266 -4.94 12.19 9.24
N ARG A 267 -5.67 11.72 8.24
CA ARG A 267 -6.01 12.50 7.04
C ARG A 267 -6.92 13.69 7.34
N LYS A 268 -7.83 13.54 8.32
CA LYS A 268 -8.67 14.67 8.79
C LYS A 268 -7.81 15.69 9.52
N LEU A 269 -6.95 15.24 10.43
CA LEU A 269 -6.05 16.09 11.20
C LEU A 269 -5.16 16.95 10.29
N ALA A 270 -4.59 16.35 9.23
CA ALA A 270 -3.76 17.07 8.26
C ALA A 270 -4.49 18.22 7.54
N LYS A 271 -5.83 18.21 7.54
CA LYS A 271 -6.67 19.25 6.91
C LYS A 271 -7.17 20.30 7.89
N HIS A 272 -6.78 20.23 9.16
CA HIS A 272 -7.21 21.22 10.17
C HIS A 272 -6.68 22.60 9.83
N LYS A 273 -7.53 23.59 10.06
CA LYS A 273 -7.25 25.01 9.91
C LYS A 273 -7.33 25.71 11.27
N ILE A 274 -6.69 26.85 11.36
CA ILE A 274 -6.89 27.83 12.42
C ILE A 274 -7.71 28.96 11.79
N VAL A 275 -8.84 29.28 12.40
CA VAL A 275 -9.69 30.40 12.00
C VAL A 275 -9.64 31.43 13.11
N THR A 276 -9.11 32.61 12.82
CA THR A 276 -9.06 33.74 13.72
C THR A 276 -10.24 34.66 13.41
N THR A 277 -10.97 35.04 14.43
CA THR A 277 -12.08 35.97 14.33
C THR A 277 -11.62 37.39 14.65
N LYS A 278 -12.36 38.40 14.19
CA LYS A 278 -12.06 39.84 14.42
C LYS A 278 -12.01 40.25 15.88
N ASP A 279 -12.64 39.47 16.77
CA ASP A 279 -12.56 39.64 18.23
C ASP A 279 -11.34 38.93 18.86
N GLY A 280 -10.43 38.42 18.02
CA GLY A 280 -9.16 37.80 18.44
C GLY A 280 -9.29 36.37 18.96
N LYS A 281 -10.43 35.71 18.83
CA LYS A 281 -10.58 34.30 19.20
C LYS A 281 -10.09 33.38 18.09
N GLU A 282 -9.43 32.29 18.48
CA GLU A 282 -8.94 31.25 17.56
C GLU A 282 -9.74 29.97 17.71
N TYR A 283 -10.13 29.39 16.58
CA TYR A 283 -10.82 28.10 16.50
C TYR A 283 -10.01 27.16 15.63
N MET A 284 -9.67 25.99 16.17
CA MET A 284 -8.87 24.98 15.46
C MET A 284 -9.70 23.76 15.12
N GLY A 285 -9.75 23.37 13.86
CA GLY A 285 -10.53 22.18 13.45
C GLY A 285 -10.61 21.98 11.96
N LEU A 286 -11.48 21.03 11.58
CA LEU A 286 -11.81 20.81 10.18
C LEU A 286 -12.79 21.88 9.71
N LEU A 287 -12.34 22.70 8.77
CA LEU A 287 -13.12 23.82 8.24
C LEU A 287 -14.00 23.38 7.06
N THR A 288 -15.28 23.69 7.13
CA THR A 288 -16.23 23.65 6.00
C THR A 288 -16.72 25.07 5.74
N LYS A 289 -16.50 25.58 4.54
CA LYS A 289 -16.98 26.90 4.12
C LYS A 289 -18.36 26.76 3.48
N THR A 290 -19.30 27.58 3.93
CA THR A 290 -20.60 27.75 3.30
C THR A 290 -20.73 29.19 2.80
N ASP A 291 -21.78 29.49 2.06
CA ASP A 291 -22.01 30.83 1.52
C ASP A 291 -22.20 31.89 2.62
N THR A 292 -22.67 31.51 3.79
CA THR A 292 -23.02 32.42 4.88
C THR A 292 -22.07 32.35 6.06
N HIS A 293 -21.45 31.19 6.34
CA HIS A 293 -20.63 30.98 7.53
C HIS A 293 -19.56 29.93 7.33
N HIS A 294 -18.58 29.93 8.22
CA HIS A 294 -17.56 28.92 8.37
C HIS A 294 -17.97 27.96 9.50
N GLU A 295 -18.06 26.67 9.21
CA GLU A 295 -18.25 25.62 10.21
C GLU A 295 -16.91 24.98 10.55
N ILE A 296 -16.55 24.96 11.84
CA ILE A 296 -15.30 24.41 12.34
C ILE A 296 -15.63 23.25 13.27
N LEU A 297 -15.31 22.03 12.83
CA LEU A 297 -15.44 20.83 13.65
C LEU A 297 -14.14 20.58 14.40
N GLN A 298 -14.15 20.76 15.71
CA GLN A 298 -13.00 20.54 16.60
C GLN A 298 -12.75 19.05 16.88
N GLU A 299 -11.64 18.72 17.54
CA GLU A 299 -11.27 17.34 17.88
C GLU A 299 -12.21 16.70 18.91
N ASP A 300 -12.77 17.50 19.81
CA ASP A 300 -13.79 17.09 20.80
C ASP A 300 -15.19 16.89 20.22
N LYS A 301 -15.34 17.03 18.90
CA LYS A 301 -16.58 16.97 18.11
C LYS A 301 -17.52 18.15 18.31
N THR A 302 -17.10 19.22 18.98
CA THR A 302 -17.87 20.47 19.01
C THR A 302 -17.80 21.16 17.64
N THR A 303 -18.91 21.78 17.23
CA THR A 303 -18.98 22.52 15.97
C THR A 303 -19.25 23.99 16.27
N HIS A 304 -18.36 24.85 15.80
CA HIS A 304 -18.52 26.30 15.88
C HIS A 304 -18.94 26.84 14.52
N LYS A 305 -19.94 27.72 14.51
CA LYS A 305 -20.40 28.44 13.32
C LYS A 305 -20.03 29.91 13.46
N ILE A 306 -19.23 30.40 12.54
CA ILE A 306 -18.72 31.79 12.53
C ILE A 306 -19.19 32.43 11.22
N GLN A 307 -19.84 33.59 11.31
CA GLN A 307 -20.26 34.30 10.12
C GLN A 307 -19.04 34.69 9.26
N ASN A 308 -19.21 34.69 7.94
CA ASN A 308 -18.09 34.99 7.04
C ASN A 308 -17.50 36.38 7.28
N ASN A 309 -18.34 37.34 7.71
CA ASN A 309 -17.95 38.71 8.01
C ASN A 309 -17.11 38.85 9.31
N ASP A 310 -17.21 37.88 10.22
CA ASP A 310 -16.51 37.89 11.50
C ASP A 310 -15.14 37.17 11.43
N VAL A 311 -14.83 36.53 10.32
CA VAL A 311 -13.55 35.88 10.10
C VAL A 311 -12.51 36.91 9.68
N GLU A 312 -11.38 36.97 10.40
CA GLU A 312 -10.22 37.80 10.09
C GLU A 312 -9.22 37.04 9.24
N ASN A 313 -8.82 35.84 9.68
CA ASN A 313 -7.80 35.04 9.02
C ASN A 313 -8.17 33.54 9.04
N VAL A 314 -7.67 32.83 8.03
CA VAL A 314 -7.76 31.35 7.93
C VAL A 314 -6.42 30.82 7.46
N GLU A 315 -5.74 30.09 8.31
CA GLU A 315 -4.44 29.51 8.00
C GLU A 315 -4.40 27.99 8.26
N ASP A 316 -3.39 27.34 7.79
CA ASP A 316 -3.17 25.93 8.06
C ASP A 316 -2.70 25.73 9.50
N ARG A 317 -3.27 24.75 10.22
CA ARG A 317 -2.84 24.42 11.59
C ARG A 317 -1.38 23.95 11.63
N PHE A 318 -0.94 23.26 10.59
CA PHE A 318 0.38 22.66 10.51
C PHE A 318 1.19 23.30 9.40
N ASP A 319 2.47 23.48 9.66
CA ASP A 319 3.46 23.85 8.66
C ASP A 319 3.67 22.71 7.63
N ASP A 320 4.42 23.00 6.59
CA ASP A 320 4.64 22.04 5.49
C ASP A 320 5.40 20.80 5.96
N PHE A 321 6.27 20.94 6.98
CA PHE A 321 6.98 19.80 7.56
C PHE A 321 6.01 18.85 8.27
N MET A 322 5.18 19.38 9.18
CA MET A 322 4.19 18.56 9.90
C MET A 322 3.12 17.98 8.99
N LYS A 323 2.68 18.72 7.96
CA LYS A 323 1.79 18.15 6.93
C LYS A 323 2.41 16.95 6.25
N ASN A 324 3.68 17.04 5.88
CA ASN A 324 4.42 15.94 5.27
C ASN A 324 4.55 14.73 6.22
N VAL A 325 4.88 14.97 7.51
CA VAL A 325 4.90 13.91 8.54
C VAL A 325 3.54 13.20 8.63
N LEU A 326 2.45 13.95 8.69
CA LEU A 326 1.09 13.39 8.74
C LEU A 326 0.74 12.61 7.46
N ASP A 327 1.19 13.08 6.30
CA ASP A 327 0.99 12.37 5.03
C ASP A 327 1.78 11.04 5.03
N LYS A 328 3.06 11.04 5.42
CA LYS A 328 3.86 9.81 5.55
C LYS A 328 3.26 8.85 6.56
N ARG A 329 2.74 9.34 7.69
CA ARG A 329 2.05 8.53 8.70
C ARG A 329 0.80 7.85 8.14
N GLN A 330 -0.07 8.58 7.43
CA GLN A 330 -1.27 7.97 6.83
C GLN A 330 -0.91 6.99 5.71
N LEU A 331 0.16 7.26 4.94
CA LEU A 331 0.65 6.36 3.90
C LEU A 331 1.21 5.07 4.51
N SER A 332 1.98 5.16 5.58
CA SER A 332 2.52 4.00 6.31
C SER A 332 1.40 3.11 6.86
N LYS A 333 0.32 3.69 7.40
CA LYS A 333 -0.87 2.94 7.82
C LYS A 333 -1.54 2.23 6.64
N LYS A 334 -1.59 2.87 5.47
CA LYS A 334 -2.10 2.24 4.23
C LYS A 334 -1.24 1.05 3.81
N ILE A 335 0.09 1.19 3.87
CA ILE A 335 1.04 0.12 3.53
C ILE A 335 0.83 -1.08 4.45
N VAL A 336 0.81 -0.87 5.77
CA VAL A 336 0.63 -1.97 6.74
C VAL A 336 -0.73 -2.66 6.57
N ALA A 337 -1.81 -1.90 6.33
CA ALA A 337 -3.14 -2.49 6.14
C ALA A 337 -3.27 -3.34 4.86
N ASN A 338 -2.45 -3.11 3.85
CA ASN A 338 -2.49 -3.83 2.57
C ASN A 338 -1.31 -4.83 2.41
N SER A 339 -0.48 -5.01 3.44
CA SER A 339 0.61 -6.00 3.45
C SER A 339 0.15 -7.35 3.96
#